data_4e7c578654a7989e00caf2ba572e8d19
#
_entry.id   4e7c578654a7989e00caf2ba572e8d19
#
_cell.length_a   1.000
_cell.length_b   1.000
_cell.length_c   1.000
_cell.angle_alpha   90.00
_cell.angle_beta   90.00
_cell.angle_gamma   90.00
#
_symmetry.space_group_name_H-M   'P 1'
#
loop_
_entity.id
_entity.type
_entity.pdbx_description
1 polymer ?
#
loop_
_entity_poly.entity_id
_entity_poly.type
_entity_poly.pdbx_seq_one_letter_code
_entity_poly.pdbx_strand_id
1 'polypeptide(L)'
;VSTRPAPYGYDSRRLLVSNGMASPGQMNSTQFRNSRPRKVGPRVMRLQQIATGGSVNPNRGGQPSVRNTESSTQAVINAVYVQVLGNAGYAGERLTSAEARLENGDICLREFVRSIARSDAFRRRYWSGLYIIKAIEVMHRRLLGRPTFGRWEIDALFDTAARHGFYGVVDAL
;
A
#
# COMPACT_ATOMS: atom_id res chain seq x y z
N VAL A 1 -14.78 -37.84 -43.73
CA VAL A 1 -13.33 -37.73 -43.48
C VAL A 1 -13.10 -36.42 -42.77
N SER A 2 -12.94 -36.45 -41.46
CA SER A 2 -12.77 -35.27 -40.60
C SER A 2 -11.27 -35.11 -40.34
N THR A 3 -10.68 -34.04 -40.87
CA THR A 3 -9.30 -33.63 -40.58
C THR A 3 -9.28 -32.63 -39.44
N ARG A 4 -8.78 -33.04 -38.27
CA ARG A 4 -8.47 -32.17 -37.15
C ARG A 4 -7.16 -31.38 -37.45
N PRO A 5 -7.06 -30.07 -37.16
CA PRO A 5 -5.78 -29.36 -37.25
C PRO A 5 -4.90 -29.76 -36.04
N ALA A 6 -3.59 -29.90 -36.29
CA ALA A 6 -2.57 -30.25 -35.35
C ALA A 6 -2.28 -29.09 -34.37
N PRO A 7 -1.88 -29.41 -33.11
CA PRO A 7 -1.52 -28.37 -32.14
C PRO A 7 -0.16 -27.73 -32.48
N TYR A 8 -0.07 -26.44 -32.22
CA TYR A 8 1.14 -25.62 -32.37
C TYR A 8 2.32 -26.23 -31.61
N GLY A 9 3.30 -26.77 -32.34
CA GLY A 9 4.57 -27.21 -31.80
C GLY A 9 5.48 -26.00 -31.54
N TYR A 10 5.88 -25.81 -30.30
CA TYR A 10 6.98 -24.91 -29.96
C TYR A 10 8.29 -25.54 -30.40
N ASP A 11 8.93 -24.95 -31.43
CA ASP A 11 10.24 -25.36 -31.92
C ASP A 11 11.34 -24.76 -31.02
N SER A 12 11.82 -25.56 -30.06
CA SER A 12 12.87 -25.21 -29.10
C SER A 12 14.30 -25.15 -29.72
N ARG A 13 14.46 -25.16 -31.02
CA ARG A 13 15.79 -25.25 -31.68
C ARG A 13 16.34 -23.92 -32.21
N ARG A 14 15.72 -22.78 -31.92
CA ARG A 14 16.18 -21.47 -32.46
C ARG A 14 16.82 -20.52 -31.44
N LEU A 15 17.32 -21.01 -30.30
CA LEU A 15 18.06 -20.18 -29.33
C LEU A 15 19.54 -20.59 -29.20
N LEU A 16 20.19 -21.00 -30.30
CA LEU A 16 21.64 -21.17 -30.35
C LEU A 16 22.18 -20.24 -31.42
N VAL A 17 22.24 -18.94 -31.15
CA VAL A 17 23.04 -18.01 -31.98
C VAL A 17 24.03 -17.28 -31.08
N SER A 18 25.30 -17.69 -31.24
CA SER A 18 26.53 -16.93 -31.06
C SER A 18 26.74 -16.16 -29.77
N ASN A 19 27.28 -16.86 -28.77
CA ASN A 19 28.19 -16.24 -27.82
C ASN A 19 29.53 -15.99 -28.51
N GLY A 20 29.74 -14.74 -28.93
CA GLY A 20 31.08 -14.28 -29.31
C GLY A 20 32.00 -14.36 -28.09
N MET A 21 33.06 -15.15 -28.21
CA MET A 21 34.17 -15.17 -27.28
C MET A 21 34.82 -13.79 -27.20
N ALA A 22 34.60 -13.06 -26.14
CA ALA A 22 35.43 -11.93 -25.75
C ALA A 22 36.55 -12.46 -24.83
N SER A 23 37.80 -12.22 -25.21
CA SER A 23 39.03 -12.57 -24.50
C SER A 23 39.04 -12.01 -23.09
N PRO A 24 39.67 -12.70 -22.11
CA PRO A 24 39.78 -12.20 -20.73
C PRO A 24 40.81 -11.07 -20.66
N GLY A 25 40.34 -9.82 -20.76
CA GLY A 25 41.11 -8.65 -20.40
C GLY A 25 41.28 -8.56 -18.88
N GLN A 26 42.52 -8.41 -18.47
CA GLN A 26 42.96 -8.24 -17.10
C GLN A 26 42.13 -7.19 -16.37
N MET A 27 41.34 -7.62 -15.37
CA MET A 27 40.73 -6.73 -14.42
C MET A 27 41.72 -6.38 -13.31
N ASN A 28 42.14 -5.12 -13.29
CA ASN A 28 42.91 -4.52 -12.18
C ASN A 28 42.13 -4.64 -10.85
N SER A 29 42.72 -5.38 -9.92
CA SER A 29 42.18 -5.71 -8.60
C SER A 29 42.39 -4.60 -7.54
N THR A 30 42.17 -3.34 -7.88
CA THR A 30 42.41 -2.25 -6.92
C THR A 30 41.33 -1.18 -6.99
N GLN A 31 40.07 -1.52 -6.68
CA GLN A 31 39.07 -0.53 -6.23
C GLN A 31 37.81 -1.15 -5.60
N PHE A 32 37.94 -2.21 -4.80
CA PHE A 32 36.93 -2.48 -3.80
C PHE A 32 37.27 -1.72 -2.52
N ARG A 33 37.07 -0.40 -2.52
CA ARG A 33 36.99 0.37 -1.29
C ARG A 33 35.74 -0.10 -0.54
N ASN A 34 36.00 -0.63 0.67
CA ASN A 34 35.05 -0.95 1.72
C ASN A 34 33.98 0.15 1.93
N SER A 35 32.93 0.13 1.18
CA SER A 35 31.68 0.78 1.55
C SER A 35 30.96 -0.15 2.51
N ARG A 36 31.18 0.06 3.81
CA ARG A 36 30.39 -0.56 4.87
C ARG A 36 28.92 -0.34 4.55
N PRO A 37 28.06 -1.38 4.57
CA PRO A 37 26.64 -1.18 4.38
C PRO A 37 26.15 -0.25 5.49
N ARG A 38 25.65 0.92 5.13
CA ARG A 38 24.92 1.78 6.06
C ARG A 38 23.75 0.96 6.55
N LYS A 39 23.76 0.63 7.85
CA LYS A 39 22.60 0.10 8.54
C LYS A 39 21.49 1.16 8.42
N VAL A 40 20.64 1.01 7.44
CA VAL A 40 19.37 1.74 7.36
C VAL A 40 18.47 1.05 8.39
N GLY A 41 18.53 1.51 9.62
CA GLY A 41 17.54 1.14 10.63
C GLY A 41 16.16 1.54 10.15
N PRO A 42 15.10 0.81 10.51
CA PRO A 42 13.75 1.20 10.15
C PRO A 42 13.50 2.60 10.70
N ARG A 43 13.33 3.55 9.80
CA ARG A 43 12.93 4.91 10.13
C ARG A 43 11.47 4.84 10.57
N VAL A 44 11.27 4.53 11.85
CA VAL A 44 9.97 4.72 12.48
C VAL A 44 9.76 6.21 12.54
N MET A 45 9.09 6.76 11.53
CA MET A 45 8.60 8.13 11.60
C MET A 45 7.60 8.20 12.75
N ARG A 46 8.02 8.80 13.86
CA ARG A 46 7.07 9.17 14.91
C ARG A 46 6.03 10.08 14.28
N LEU A 47 4.76 9.72 14.40
CA LEU A 47 3.61 10.52 13.95
C LEU A 47 3.66 11.96 14.47
N GLN A 48 4.33 12.20 15.60
CA GLN A 48 4.61 13.53 16.12
C GLN A 48 5.47 14.43 15.21
N GLN A 49 6.28 13.85 14.30
CA GLN A 49 7.08 14.64 13.35
C GLN A 49 6.31 15.06 12.10
N ILE A 50 5.19 14.41 11.80
CA ILE A 50 4.33 14.81 10.68
C ILE A 50 3.45 16.01 11.07
N ALA A 51 3.08 16.10 12.35
CA ALA A 51 2.30 17.22 12.89
C ALA A 51 3.11 18.53 13.05
N THR A 52 4.45 18.47 13.04
CA THR A 52 5.32 19.64 13.22
C THR A 52 6.16 19.93 11.99
N GLY A 53 5.54 19.97 10.82
CA GLY A 53 6.15 20.50 9.58
C GLY A 53 6.34 22.02 9.56
N GLY A 54 6.26 22.67 10.71
CA GLY A 54 6.64 24.05 10.92
C GLY A 54 8.02 24.09 11.60
N SER A 55 9.01 24.74 10.98
CA SER A 55 10.27 25.08 11.60
C SER A 55 10.00 25.81 12.93
N VAL A 56 10.05 25.07 14.04
CA VAL A 56 9.89 25.64 15.38
C VAL A 56 11.17 26.39 15.68
N ASN A 57 11.15 27.70 15.52
CA ASN A 57 12.19 28.57 16.01
C ASN A 57 12.13 28.53 17.56
N PRO A 58 13.12 27.92 18.27
CA PRO A 58 13.03 27.68 19.70
C PRO A 58 13.01 28.97 20.54
N ASN A 59 13.21 30.14 19.91
CA ASN A 59 13.28 31.44 20.58
C ASN A 59 11.98 32.26 20.52
N ARG A 60 10.90 31.72 19.90
CA ARG A 60 9.55 32.31 20.01
C ARG A 60 8.72 31.42 20.86
N GLY A 61 8.50 31.76 22.11
CA GLY A 61 7.63 31.10 23.07
C GLY A 61 6.14 31.16 22.70
N GLY A 62 5.84 30.73 21.46
CA GLY A 62 4.48 30.47 20.97
C GLY A 62 4.19 29.01 21.13
N GLN A 63 3.35 28.65 22.08
CA GLN A 63 2.71 27.33 22.10
C GLN A 63 2.07 27.07 20.73
N PRO A 64 2.23 25.88 20.13
CA PRO A 64 1.52 25.55 18.91
C PRO A 64 0.02 25.75 19.19
N SER A 65 -0.60 26.68 18.47
CA SER A 65 -2.01 26.96 18.71
C SER A 65 -2.81 25.72 18.40
N VAL A 66 -3.78 25.39 19.23
CA VAL A 66 -4.73 24.27 19.09
C VAL A 66 -5.31 24.22 17.67
N ARG A 67 -5.53 25.37 17.04
CA ARG A 67 -6.02 25.50 15.66
C ARG A 67 -5.09 24.88 14.60
N ASN A 68 -3.77 24.89 14.78
CA ASN A 68 -2.84 24.29 13.83
C ASN A 68 -2.82 22.76 13.92
N THR A 69 -3.08 22.19 15.11
CA THR A 69 -3.19 20.75 15.29
C THR A 69 -4.51 20.22 14.73
N GLU A 70 -5.61 20.91 14.92
CA GLU A 70 -6.93 20.58 14.39
C GLU A 70 -6.93 20.59 12.86
N SER A 71 -6.41 21.64 12.22
CA SER A 71 -6.31 21.73 10.77
C SER A 71 -5.41 20.63 10.19
N SER A 72 -4.36 20.23 10.90
CA SER A 72 -3.48 19.12 10.51
C SER A 72 -4.20 17.77 10.57
N THR A 73 -4.96 17.50 11.63
CA THR A 73 -5.71 16.25 11.78
C THR A 73 -6.81 16.13 10.73
N GLN A 74 -7.54 17.21 10.45
CA GLN A 74 -8.55 17.24 9.38
C GLN A 74 -7.94 17.00 7.99
N ALA A 75 -6.75 17.54 7.72
CA ALA A 75 -6.04 17.26 6.47
C ALA A 75 -5.68 15.77 6.35
N VAL A 76 -5.23 15.14 7.44
CA VAL A 76 -4.95 13.70 7.49
C VAL A 76 -6.23 12.88 7.27
N ILE A 77 -7.34 13.24 7.94
CA ILE A 77 -8.64 12.59 7.77
C ILE A 77 -9.07 12.62 6.29
N ASN A 78 -9.02 13.80 5.67
CA ASN A 78 -9.39 13.95 4.26
C ASN A 78 -8.48 13.14 3.33
N ALA A 79 -7.18 13.14 3.58
CA ALA A 79 -6.22 12.33 2.81
C ALA A 79 -6.52 10.83 2.91
N VAL A 80 -6.88 10.34 4.10
CA VAL A 80 -7.27 8.93 4.30
C VAL A 80 -8.53 8.60 3.50
N TYR A 81 -9.57 9.43 3.54
CA TYR A 81 -10.77 9.20 2.74
C TYR A 81 -10.47 9.15 1.25
N VAL A 82 -9.66 10.08 0.75
CA VAL A 82 -9.25 10.09 -0.67
C VAL A 82 -8.46 8.83 -1.02
N GLN A 83 -7.55 8.39 -0.16
CA GLN A 83 -6.76 7.17 -0.40
C GLN A 83 -7.62 5.92 -0.36
N VAL A 84 -8.42 5.75 0.70
CA VAL A 84 -9.17 4.52 0.95
C VAL A 84 -10.43 4.44 0.10
N LEU A 85 -11.29 5.48 0.13
CA LEU A 85 -12.55 5.50 -0.63
C LEU A 85 -12.42 6.06 -2.05
N GLY A 86 -11.32 6.75 -2.37
CA GLY A 86 -11.10 7.36 -3.67
C GLY A 86 -11.75 8.75 -3.83
N ASN A 87 -12.38 9.27 -2.79
CA ASN A 87 -12.95 10.61 -2.72
C ASN A 87 -12.91 11.13 -1.28
N ALA A 88 -13.15 12.42 -1.08
CA ALA A 88 -13.15 13.03 0.26
C ALA A 88 -14.29 12.53 1.20
N GLY A 89 -15.09 11.57 0.74
CA GLY A 89 -16.28 11.09 1.44
C GLY A 89 -17.44 12.06 1.29
N TYR A 90 -18.60 11.56 0.88
CA TYR A 90 -19.85 12.33 0.97
C TYR A 90 -20.30 12.33 2.44
N ALA A 91 -21.10 13.34 2.83
CA ALA A 91 -21.56 13.50 4.20
C ALA A 91 -22.18 12.23 4.82
N GLY A 92 -22.87 11.41 4.03
CA GLY A 92 -23.45 10.13 4.46
C GLY A 92 -22.48 8.92 4.50
N GLU A 93 -21.27 9.07 3.98
CA GLU A 93 -20.25 8.03 3.95
C GLU A 93 -19.14 8.25 5.00
N ARG A 94 -19.10 9.43 5.61
CA ARG A 94 -18.10 9.76 6.63
C ARG A 94 -18.46 9.14 7.97
N LEU A 95 -17.45 8.65 8.67
CA LEU A 95 -17.56 8.04 9.98
C LEU A 95 -17.25 9.08 11.06
N THR A 96 -18.18 10.00 11.30
CA THR A 96 -17.99 11.13 12.23
C THR A 96 -17.56 10.69 13.63
N SER A 97 -18.06 9.56 14.13
CA SER A 97 -17.64 9.00 15.41
C SER A 97 -16.18 8.53 15.43
N ALA A 98 -15.69 7.96 14.34
CA ALA A 98 -14.29 7.55 14.22
C ALA A 98 -13.37 8.75 14.02
N GLU A 99 -13.83 9.78 13.29
CA GLU A 99 -13.11 11.04 13.12
C GLU A 99 -12.90 11.74 14.47
N ALA A 100 -13.97 11.89 15.26
CA ALA A 100 -13.89 12.50 16.59
C ALA A 100 -12.93 11.73 17.52
N ARG A 101 -12.94 10.39 17.48
CA ARG A 101 -12.02 9.57 18.26
C ARG A 101 -10.57 9.74 17.82
N LEU A 102 -10.32 9.91 16.51
CA LEU A 102 -8.97 10.20 16.01
C LEU A 102 -8.51 11.60 16.42
N GLU A 103 -9.38 12.60 16.36
CA GLU A 103 -9.10 13.97 16.79
C GLU A 103 -8.80 14.06 18.29
N ASN A 104 -9.53 13.32 19.10
CA ASN A 104 -9.30 13.21 20.54
C ASN A 104 -8.04 12.40 20.89
N GLY A 105 -7.46 11.64 19.92
CA GLY A 105 -6.32 10.78 20.18
C GLY A 105 -6.69 9.41 20.79
N ASP A 106 -7.98 9.05 20.85
CA ASP A 106 -8.47 7.79 21.41
C ASP A 106 -8.10 6.58 20.51
N ILE A 107 -7.99 6.81 19.22
CA ILE A 107 -7.59 5.78 18.25
C ILE A 107 -6.40 6.24 17.43
N CYS A 108 -5.58 5.28 16.99
CA CYS A 108 -4.49 5.58 16.07
C CYS A 108 -4.98 5.63 14.61
N LEU A 109 -4.16 6.20 13.72
CA LEU A 109 -4.47 6.29 12.28
C LEU A 109 -4.77 4.93 11.66
N ARG A 110 -4.08 3.86 12.07
CA ARG A 110 -4.32 2.51 11.58
C ARG A 110 -5.73 2.02 11.90
N GLU A 111 -6.20 2.25 13.14
CA GLU A 111 -7.55 1.88 13.55
C GLU A 111 -8.62 2.73 12.83
N PHE A 112 -8.32 3.98 12.54
CA PHE A 112 -9.19 4.82 11.72
C PHE A 112 -9.30 4.28 10.29
N VAL A 113 -8.19 3.94 9.64
CA VAL A 113 -8.18 3.30 8.31
C VAL A 113 -8.96 1.99 8.33
N ARG A 114 -8.74 1.15 9.35
CA ARG A 114 -9.49 -0.11 9.52
C ARG A 114 -11.00 0.15 9.65
N SER A 115 -11.41 1.17 10.39
CA SER A 115 -12.83 1.53 10.56
C SER A 115 -13.47 1.90 9.22
N ILE A 116 -12.77 2.69 8.38
CA ILE A 116 -13.23 3.03 7.04
C ILE A 116 -13.26 1.79 6.13
N ALA A 117 -12.22 0.96 6.16
CA ALA A 117 -12.15 -0.25 5.36
C ALA A 117 -13.26 -1.26 5.70
N ARG A 118 -13.75 -1.29 6.95
CA ARG A 118 -14.87 -2.13 7.39
C ARG A 118 -16.24 -1.53 7.15
N SER A 119 -16.31 -0.28 6.65
CA SER A 119 -17.58 0.39 6.39
C SER A 119 -18.36 -0.22 5.21
N ASP A 120 -19.67 -0.05 5.23
CA ASP A 120 -20.53 -0.48 4.14
C ASP A 120 -20.24 0.29 2.84
N ALA A 121 -19.80 1.53 2.92
CA ALA A 121 -19.40 2.33 1.76
C ALA A 121 -18.22 1.68 1.03
N PHE A 122 -17.18 1.26 1.76
CA PHE A 122 -16.03 0.57 1.20
C PHE A 122 -16.42 -0.80 0.63
N ARG A 123 -17.22 -1.58 1.38
CA ARG A 123 -17.69 -2.90 0.96
C ARG A 123 -18.51 -2.83 -0.34
N ARG A 124 -19.47 -1.91 -0.45
CA ARG A 124 -20.28 -1.74 -1.66
C ARG A 124 -19.43 -1.36 -2.87
N ARG A 125 -18.42 -0.50 -2.66
CA ARG A 125 -17.61 0.06 -3.75
C ARG A 125 -16.57 -0.91 -4.27
N TYR A 126 -15.92 -1.69 -3.39
CA TYR A 126 -14.73 -2.48 -3.74
C TYR A 126 -14.86 -3.98 -3.54
N TRP A 127 -15.97 -4.43 -3.00
CA TRP A 127 -16.20 -5.85 -2.79
C TRP A 127 -17.44 -6.38 -3.51
N SER A 128 -18.62 -5.83 -3.24
CA SER A 128 -19.90 -6.41 -3.66
C SER A 128 -20.13 -6.39 -5.18
N GLY A 129 -19.47 -5.49 -5.90
CA GLY A 129 -19.66 -5.33 -7.36
C GLY A 129 -18.48 -5.82 -8.20
N LEU A 130 -17.44 -6.37 -7.58
CA LEU A 130 -16.23 -6.79 -8.29
C LEU A 130 -16.01 -8.30 -8.21
N TYR A 131 -15.37 -8.84 -9.26
CA TYR A 131 -14.85 -10.20 -9.22
C TYR A 131 -13.77 -10.30 -8.14
N ILE A 132 -13.75 -11.42 -7.37
CA ILE A 132 -12.97 -11.55 -6.13
C ILE A 132 -11.48 -11.22 -6.27
N ILE A 133 -10.84 -11.69 -7.34
CA ILE A 133 -9.41 -11.41 -7.58
C ILE A 133 -9.21 -9.89 -7.78
N LYS A 134 -10.14 -9.25 -8.52
CA LYS A 134 -10.08 -7.80 -8.75
C LYS A 134 -10.34 -7.01 -7.48
N ALA A 135 -11.27 -7.47 -6.65
CA ALA A 135 -11.52 -6.89 -5.33
C ALA A 135 -10.26 -6.94 -4.46
N ILE A 136 -9.57 -8.08 -4.39
CA ILE A 136 -8.31 -8.24 -3.66
C ILE A 136 -7.25 -7.26 -4.17
N GLU A 137 -7.01 -7.16 -5.48
CA GLU A 137 -6.05 -6.22 -6.05
C GLU A 137 -6.36 -4.75 -5.72
N VAL A 138 -7.64 -4.38 -5.82
CA VAL A 138 -8.07 -3.01 -5.50
C VAL A 138 -7.90 -2.71 -4.02
N MET A 139 -8.25 -3.65 -3.14
CA MET A 139 -8.06 -3.50 -1.70
C MET A 139 -6.58 -3.34 -1.34
N HIS A 140 -5.66 -4.10 -1.95
CA HIS A 140 -4.22 -3.89 -1.80
C HIS A 140 -3.80 -2.46 -2.14
N ARG A 141 -4.22 -1.95 -3.30
CA ARG A 141 -3.88 -0.59 -3.73
C ARG A 141 -4.46 0.48 -2.80
N ARG A 142 -5.66 0.26 -2.29
CA ARG A 142 -6.35 1.24 -1.43
C ARG A 142 -5.84 1.25 0.00
N LEU A 143 -5.60 0.07 0.58
CA LEU A 143 -5.19 -0.06 1.98
C LEU A 143 -3.67 -0.05 2.17
N LEU A 144 -2.93 -0.74 1.30
CA LEU A 144 -1.47 -0.84 1.39
C LEU A 144 -0.74 0.14 0.47
N GLY A 145 -1.43 0.82 -0.46
CA GLY A 145 -0.83 1.77 -1.40
C GLY A 145 0.04 1.11 -2.48
N ARG A 146 0.03 -0.22 -2.61
CA ARG A 146 0.83 -0.97 -3.58
C ARG A 146 0.01 -2.02 -4.31
N PRO A 147 0.42 -2.48 -5.50
CA PRO A 147 -0.15 -3.67 -6.12
C PRO A 147 0.27 -4.94 -5.35
N THR A 148 -0.39 -6.05 -5.66
CA THR A 148 0.03 -7.39 -5.21
C THR A 148 1.38 -7.75 -5.83
N PHE A 149 2.27 -8.37 -5.07
CA PHE A 149 3.59 -8.78 -5.57
C PHE A 149 3.54 -9.99 -6.50
N GLY A 150 2.49 -10.79 -6.43
CA GLY A 150 2.38 -11.97 -7.27
C GLY A 150 1.14 -12.80 -6.94
N ARG A 151 1.00 -13.91 -7.66
CA ARG A 151 -0.15 -14.78 -7.53
C ARG A 151 -0.30 -15.38 -6.14
N TRP A 152 0.81 -15.71 -5.49
CA TRP A 152 0.80 -16.31 -4.15
C TRP A 152 0.11 -15.41 -3.10
N GLU A 153 0.28 -14.08 -3.21
CA GLU A 153 -0.36 -13.12 -2.31
C GLU A 153 -1.87 -13.05 -2.56
N ILE A 154 -2.26 -13.12 -3.84
CA ILE A 154 -3.67 -13.19 -4.23
C ILE A 154 -4.30 -14.49 -3.74
N ASP A 155 -3.63 -15.63 -3.92
CA ASP A 155 -4.13 -16.94 -3.52
C ASP A 155 -4.30 -17.02 -1.99
N ALA A 156 -3.36 -16.50 -1.21
CA ALA A 156 -3.47 -16.45 0.25
C ALA A 156 -4.67 -15.61 0.74
N LEU A 157 -4.93 -14.47 0.10
CA LEU A 157 -6.09 -13.64 0.42
C LEU A 157 -7.39 -14.22 -0.12
N PHE A 158 -7.34 -14.94 -1.23
CA PHE A 158 -8.49 -15.69 -1.74
C PHE A 158 -8.92 -16.77 -0.75
N ASP A 159 -7.97 -17.53 -0.19
CA ASP A 159 -8.24 -18.50 0.87
C ASP A 159 -8.83 -17.83 2.12
N THR A 160 -8.30 -16.68 2.50
CA THR A 160 -8.83 -15.89 3.61
C THR A 160 -10.26 -15.42 3.31
N ALA A 161 -10.52 -14.95 2.10
CA ALA A 161 -11.85 -14.55 1.64
C ALA A 161 -12.85 -15.71 1.69
N ALA A 162 -12.42 -16.91 1.29
CA ALA A 162 -13.26 -18.11 1.32
C ALA A 162 -13.64 -18.52 2.74
N ARG A 163 -12.75 -18.35 3.72
CA ARG A 163 -12.95 -18.76 5.12
C ARG A 163 -13.64 -17.70 5.97
N HIS A 164 -13.25 -16.44 5.81
CA HIS A 164 -13.63 -15.33 6.71
C HIS A 164 -14.37 -14.18 6.01
N GLY A 165 -14.58 -14.30 4.70
CA GLY A 165 -15.27 -13.29 3.90
C GLY A 165 -14.53 -11.95 3.84
N PHE A 166 -15.30 -10.90 3.53
CA PHE A 166 -14.79 -9.53 3.37
C PHE A 166 -13.99 -9.03 4.58
N TYR A 167 -14.55 -9.18 5.78
CA TYR A 167 -13.93 -8.66 7.00
C TYR A 167 -12.60 -9.35 7.32
N GLY A 168 -12.49 -10.65 7.01
CA GLY A 168 -11.24 -11.37 7.16
C GLY A 168 -10.14 -10.86 6.24
N VAL A 169 -10.48 -10.49 5.00
CA VAL A 169 -9.51 -9.89 4.07
C VAL A 169 -9.08 -8.51 4.53
N VAL A 170 -10.00 -7.68 5.03
CA VAL A 170 -9.66 -6.34 5.59
C VAL A 170 -8.72 -6.46 6.79
N ASP A 171 -8.94 -7.45 7.67
CA ASP A 171 -8.13 -7.63 8.86
C ASP A 171 -6.76 -8.28 8.57
N ALA A 172 -6.64 -9.01 7.45
CA ALA A 172 -5.39 -9.60 6.99
C ALA A 172 -4.46 -8.59 6.28
N LEU A 173 -5.02 -7.49 5.74
CA LEU A 173 -4.30 -6.39 5.09
C LEU A 173 -3.90 -5.32 6.10
#